data_4b55e541505e9dcce4fc92809c9b2558
#
_entry.id   4b55e541505e9dcce4fc92809c9b2558
#
_cell.length_a   1.000
_cell.length_b   1.000
_cell.length_c   1.000
_cell.angle_alpha   90.00
_cell.angle_beta   90.00
_cell.angle_gamma   90.00
#
_symmetry.space_group_name_H-M   'P 1'
#
loop_
_entity.id
_entity.type
_entity.pdbx_description
1 polymer ?
#
loop_
_entity_poly.entity_id
_entity_poly.type
_entity_poly.pdbx_seq_one_letter_code
_entity_poly.pdbx_strand_id
1 'polypeptide(L)'
;MPSVDVEIVNKDENGIGELKVKGPNVMMGYYQNEKATKEVIKDGWFYTGDLAYRDKEGYIFIAGRKKNMIVLKNGKKIFPEEMEDLVNQIDLVEESFVFGMPKGDDLLLSVEIKYNEKVAKEKYPNLNEEEIKKLIWNKVKETNKLLPKYKYIKNMILTKEDFIKTSTQKIKRFEEIKKFI
;
A
#
# COMPACT_ATOMS: atom_id res chain seq x y z
N MET A 1 16.71 -5.75 -19.78
CA MET A 1 18.12 -5.34 -19.70
C MET A 1 18.94 -6.62 -19.80
N PRO A 2 19.90 -6.74 -20.71
CA PRO A 2 20.59 -8.01 -21.00
C PRO A 2 21.65 -8.36 -19.96
N SER A 3 21.48 -8.20 -18.72
CA SER A 3 22.41 -8.62 -17.65
C SER A 3 21.78 -8.64 -16.27
N VAL A 4 20.45 -8.59 -16.21
CA VAL A 4 19.70 -8.60 -14.95
C VAL A 4 18.75 -9.78 -14.95
N ASP A 5 18.99 -10.71 -14.05
CA ASP A 5 18.11 -11.84 -13.81
C ASP A 5 17.04 -11.44 -12.81
N VAL A 6 15.80 -11.86 -13.08
CA VAL A 6 14.63 -11.55 -12.25
C VAL A 6 13.82 -12.83 -12.02
N GLU A 7 13.56 -13.13 -10.76
CA GLU A 7 12.74 -14.28 -10.37
C GLU A 7 11.67 -13.87 -9.35
N ILE A 8 10.53 -14.58 -9.39
CA ILE A 8 9.47 -14.48 -8.40
C ILE A 8 9.42 -15.80 -7.63
N VAL A 9 9.71 -15.75 -6.33
CA VAL A 9 9.81 -16.93 -5.48
C VAL A 9 8.70 -16.98 -4.43
N ASN A 10 8.46 -18.17 -3.86
CA ASN A 10 7.44 -18.39 -2.83
C ASN A 10 6.03 -17.91 -3.28
N LYS A 11 5.68 -18.23 -4.53
CA LYS A 11 4.41 -17.84 -5.13
C LYS A 11 3.23 -18.48 -4.38
N ASP A 12 2.17 -17.70 -4.19
CA ASP A 12 0.88 -18.20 -3.73
C ASP A 12 0.03 -18.78 -4.89
N GLU A 13 -1.20 -19.18 -4.59
CA GLU A 13 -2.16 -19.73 -5.55
C GLU A 13 -2.48 -18.80 -6.73
N ASN A 14 -2.30 -17.49 -6.55
CA ASN A 14 -2.50 -16.47 -7.58
C ASN A 14 -1.21 -16.15 -8.35
N GLY A 15 -0.11 -16.86 -8.08
CA GLY A 15 1.19 -16.61 -8.71
C GLY A 15 1.94 -15.40 -8.17
N ILE A 16 1.47 -14.79 -7.08
CA ILE A 16 2.11 -13.64 -6.43
C ILE A 16 3.18 -14.16 -5.47
N GLY A 17 4.41 -13.69 -5.62
CA GLY A 17 5.54 -14.07 -4.79
C GLY A 17 6.54 -12.94 -4.62
N GLU A 18 7.58 -13.18 -3.83
CA GLU A 18 8.62 -12.18 -3.60
C GLU A 18 9.53 -12.04 -4.82
N LEU A 19 9.70 -10.81 -5.27
CA LEU A 19 10.61 -10.46 -6.35
C LEU A 19 12.05 -10.50 -5.84
N LYS A 20 12.93 -11.24 -6.51
CA LYS A 20 14.37 -11.17 -6.31
C LYS A 20 15.09 -10.85 -7.62
N VAL A 21 16.20 -10.16 -7.50
CA VAL A 21 16.96 -9.62 -8.62
C VAL A 21 18.44 -9.97 -8.46
N LYS A 22 19.11 -10.31 -9.56
CA LYS A 22 20.56 -10.53 -9.61
C LYS A 22 21.14 -9.83 -10.83
N GLY A 23 22.22 -9.10 -10.64
CA GLY A 23 22.87 -8.39 -11.73
C GLY A 23 23.77 -7.25 -11.24
N PRO A 24 24.47 -6.59 -12.17
CA PRO A 24 25.42 -5.52 -11.82
C PRO A 24 24.77 -4.25 -11.25
N ASN A 25 23.44 -4.13 -11.33
CA ASN A 25 22.65 -3.06 -10.75
C ASN A 25 22.28 -3.29 -9.28
N VAL A 26 22.58 -4.47 -8.73
CA VAL A 26 22.36 -4.80 -7.33
C VAL A 26 23.45 -4.16 -6.48
N MET A 27 23.04 -3.52 -5.39
CA MET A 27 23.97 -2.92 -4.42
C MET A 27 24.91 -3.98 -3.82
N MET A 28 26.11 -3.59 -3.40
CA MET A 28 27.03 -4.46 -2.66
C MET A 28 26.52 -4.75 -1.24
N GLY A 29 25.71 -3.88 -0.66
CA GLY A 29 25.13 -4.01 0.67
C GLY A 29 24.75 -2.67 1.29
N TYR A 30 24.19 -2.71 2.48
CA TYR A 30 23.92 -1.53 3.30
C TYR A 30 25.22 -1.05 4.00
N TYR A 31 25.48 0.23 3.91
CA TYR A 31 26.66 0.84 4.50
C TYR A 31 26.74 0.57 6.01
N GLN A 32 27.85 -0.01 6.46
CA GLN A 32 28.11 -0.40 7.87
C GLN A 32 26.99 -1.23 8.53
N ASN A 33 26.22 -2.00 7.74
CA ASN A 33 25.14 -2.84 8.25
C ASN A 33 25.15 -4.23 7.56
N GLU A 34 26.11 -5.05 7.94
CA GLU A 34 26.24 -6.43 7.42
C GLU A 34 25.03 -7.30 7.72
N LYS A 35 24.43 -7.12 8.90
CA LYS A 35 23.25 -7.90 9.30
C LYS A 35 22.10 -7.68 8.33
N ALA A 36 21.71 -6.43 8.10
CA ALA A 36 20.67 -6.10 7.14
C ALA A 36 21.05 -6.53 5.71
N THR A 37 22.34 -6.45 5.34
CA THR A 37 22.80 -6.91 4.03
C THR A 37 22.58 -8.41 3.86
N LYS A 38 22.98 -9.24 4.83
CA LYS A 38 22.81 -10.71 4.81
C LYS A 38 21.35 -11.15 4.83
N GLU A 39 20.45 -10.33 5.38
CA GLU A 39 19.01 -10.59 5.36
C GLU A 39 18.43 -10.49 3.94
N VAL A 40 18.91 -9.57 3.12
CA VAL A 40 18.35 -9.27 1.80
C VAL A 40 19.18 -9.74 0.62
N ILE A 41 20.50 -9.97 0.80
CA ILE A 41 21.38 -10.50 -0.27
C ILE A 41 21.79 -11.92 0.10
N LYS A 42 21.40 -12.90 -0.72
CA LYS A 42 21.69 -14.32 -0.54
C LYS A 42 22.11 -14.93 -1.88
N ASP A 43 23.28 -15.54 -1.92
CA ASP A 43 23.84 -16.19 -3.12
C ASP A 43 23.86 -15.27 -4.37
N GLY A 44 24.13 -13.97 -4.14
CA GLY A 44 24.16 -12.95 -5.18
C GLY A 44 22.78 -12.45 -5.63
N TRP A 45 21.68 -12.93 -5.03
CA TRP A 45 20.33 -12.45 -5.25
C TRP A 45 19.92 -11.43 -4.19
N PHE A 46 19.39 -10.30 -4.64
CA PHE A 46 18.76 -9.30 -3.79
C PHE A 46 17.27 -9.59 -3.69
N TYR A 47 16.80 -9.90 -2.50
CA TYR A 47 15.37 -10.03 -2.15
C TYR A 47 14.80 -8.65 -1.89
N THR A 48 13.99 -8.17 -2.81
CA THR A 48 13.55 -6.75 -2.81
C THR A 48 12.54 -6.42 -1.70
N GLY A 49 11.86 -7.44 -1.18
CA GLY A 49 10.71 -7.29 -0.29
C GLY A 49 9.45 -6.79 -1.03
N ASP A 50 9.51 -6.65 -2.35
CA ASP A 50 8.33 -6.41 -3.18
C ASP A 50 7.69 -7.74 -3.56
N LEU A 51 6.36 -7.76 -3.58
CA LEU A 51 5.58 -8.88 -4.09
C LEU A 51 5.15 -8.57 -5.51
N ALA A 52 5.29 -9.55 -6.39
CA ALA A 52 5.05 -9.38 -7.82
C ALA A 52 4.42 -10.65 -8.42
N TYR A 53 3.81 -10.48 -9.57
CA TYR A 53 3.40 -11.60 -10.43
C TYR A 53 3.88 -11.35 -11.87
N ARG A 54 3.88 -12.40 -12.68
CA ARG A 54 4.24 -12.31 -14.09
C ARG A 54 3.01 -12.68 -14.92
N ASP A 55 2.68 -11.88 -15.92
CA ASP A 55 1.61 -12.19 -16.86
C ASP A 55 2.03 -13.23 -17.91
N LYS A 56 1.12 -13.55 -18.83
CA LYS A 56 1.34 -14.54 -19.90
C LYS A 56 2.34 -14.06 -20.95
N GLU A 57 2.48 -12.75 -21.11
CA GLU A 57 3.43 -12.10 -22.03
C GLU A 57 4.83 -11.99 -21.40
N GLY A 58 4.98 -12.27 -20.10
CA GLY A 58 6.24 -12.22 -19.37
C GLY A 58 6.53 -10.92 -18.65
N TYR A 59 5.61 -9.95 -18.67
CA TYR A 59 5.74 -8.70 -17.92
C TYR A 59 5.58 -8.94 -16.42
N ILE A 60 6.35 -8.18 -15.65
CA ILE A 60 6.31 -8.25 -14.18
C ILE A 60 5.53 -7.06 -13.64
N PHE A 61 4.54 -7.36 -12.83
CA PHE A 61 3.69 -6.38 -12.15
C PHE A 61 3.93 -6.45 -10.65
N ILE A 62 4.19 -5.30 -10.03
CA ILE A 62 4.32 -5.19 -8.57
C ILE A 62 2.93 -5.16 -7.96
N ALA A 63 2.67 -6.09 -7.04
CA ALA A 63 1.42 -6.18 -6.30
C ALA A 63 1.43 -5.35 -5.00
N GLY A 64 2.60 -5.16 -4.41
CA GLY A 64 2.78 -4.39 -3.17
C GLY A 64 4.03 -4.79 -2.40
N ARG A 65 4.14 -4.30 -1.16
CA ARG A 65 5.25 -4.62 -0.25
C ARG A 65 4.90 -5.78 0.67
N LYS A 66 5.80 -6.76 0.78
CA LYS A 66 5.64 -7.92 1.66
C LYS A 66 5.33 -7.53 3.11
N LYS A 67 6.03 -6.53 3.64
CA LYS A 67 5.86 -6.03 5.01
C LYS A 67 4.58 -5.22 5.25
N ASN A 68 3.96 -4.70 4.18
CA ASN A 68 2.75 -3.88 4.28
C ASN A 68 1.49 -4.72 4.09
N MET A 69 1.63 -5.97 3.66
CA MET A 69 0.53 -6.87 3.39
C MET A 69 -0.33 -7.08 4.65
N ILE A 70 -1.64 -6.89 4.49
CA ILE A 70 -2.64 -7.14 5.53
C ILE A 70 -3.18 -8.55 5.31
N VAL A 71 -3.14 -9.39 6.36
CA VAL A 71 -3.67 -10.74 6.31
C VAL A 71 -4.94 -10.79 7.15
N LEU A 72 -6.06 -11.07 6.51
CA LEU A 72 -7.34 -11.24 7.19
C LEU A 72 -7.43 -12.59 7.91
N LYS A 73 -8.36 -12.75 8.86
CA LYS A 73 -8.58 -13.99 9.61
C LYS A 73 -8.83 -15.21 8.70
N ASN A 74 -9.44 -15.02 7.54
CA ASN A 74 -9.67 -16.06 6.55
C ASN A 74 -8.45 -16.38 5.65
N GLY A 75 -7.27 -15.84 5.98
CA GLY A 75 -6.02 -16.04 5.25
C GLY A 75 -5.88 -15.22 3.96
N LYS A 76 -6.89 -14.42 3.59
CA LYS A 76 -6.77 -13.55 2.39
C LYS A 76 -5.78 -12.45 2.62
N LYS A 77 -4.90 -12.29 1.63
CA LYS A 77 -3.86 -11.27 1.59
C LYS A 77 -4.37 -10.03 0.86
N ILE A 78 -4.11 -8.88 1.44
CA ILE A 78 -4.50 -7.57 0.91
C ILE A 78 -3.27 -6.71 0.80
N PHE A 79 -3.10 -6.07 -0.34
CA PHE A 79 -2.06 -5.10 -0.61
C PHE A 79 -2.68 -3.71 -0.50
N PRO A 80 -2.39 -2.96 0.57
CA PRO A 80 -3.03 -1.67 0.81
C PRO A 80 -2.76 -0.66 -0.32
N GLU A 81 -1.60 -0.74 -0.95
CA GLU A 81 -1.19 0.14 -2.05
C GLU A 81 -2.20 0.11 -3.21
N GLU A 82 -2.73 -1.06 -3.57
CA GLU A 82 -3.75 -1.21 -4.63
C GLU A 82 -5.01 -0.39 -4.34
N MET A 83 -5.43 -0.35 -3.08
CA MET A 83 -6.60 0.42 -2.68
C MET A 83 -6.29 1.92 -2.53
N GLU A 84 -5.09 2.25 -2.05
CA GLU A 84 -4.61 3.63 -1.96
C GLU A 84 -4.53 4.27 -3.35
N ASP A 85 -4.03 3.54 -4.35
CA ASP A 85 -3.96 4.02 -5.74
C ASP A 85 -5.35 4.40 -6.28
N LEU A 86 -6.38 3.60 -5.95
CA LEU A 86 -7.75 3.90 -6.36
C LEU A 86 -8.35 5.07 -5.56
N VAL A 87 -8.12 5.14 -4.25
CA VAL A 87 -8.62 6.22 -3.40
C VAL A 87 -7.97 7.55 -3.75
N ASN A 88 -6.66 7.54 -4.06
CA ASN A 88 -5.91 8.74 -4.45
C ASN A 88 -6.35 9.33 -5.81
N GLN A 89 -7.14 8.62 -6.62
CA GLN A 89 -7.77 9.16 -7.84
C GLN A 89 -8.98 10.04 -7.54
N ILE A 90 -9.47 10.08 -6.31
CA ILE A 90 -10.59 10.93 -5.91
C ILE A 90 -10.08 12.37 -5.79
N ASP A 91 -10.62 13.31 -6.56
CA ASP A 91 -10.20 14.72 -6.62
C ASP A 91 -10.02 15.43 -5.28
N LEU A 92 -10.81 15.04 -4.28
CA LEU A 92 -10.77 15.62 -2.93
C LEU A 92 -9.69 14.99 -2.05
N VAL A 93 -9.05 13.91 -2.48
CA VAL A 93 -8.01 13.22 -1.73
C VAL A 93 -6.66 13.79 -2.11
N GLU A 94 -5.90 14.24 -1.12
CA GLU A 94 -4.50 14.63 -1.29
C GLU A 94 -3.60 13.41 -1.14
N GLU A 95 -3.86 12.60 -0.12
CA GLU A 95 -3.12 11.37 0.17
C GLU A 95 -3.97 10.43 1.01
N SER A 96 -3.78 9.14 0.87
CA SER A 96 -4.49 8.14 1.66
C SER A 96 -3.56 7.07 2.22
N PHE A 97 -3.99 6.48 3.35
CA PHE A 97 -3.29 5.40 4.04
C PHE A 97 -4.29 4.31 4.42
N VAL A 98 -4.19 3.15 3.78
CA VAL A 98 -5.06 1.99 4.04
C VAL A 98 -4.37 1.04 5.03
N PHE A 99 -5.11 0.61 6.04
CA PHE A 99 -4.62 -0.27 7.10
C PHE A 99 -5.72 -1.17 7.67
N GLY A 100 -5.29 -2.22 8.38
CA GLY A 100 -6.20 -3.08 9.14
C GLY A 100 -6.38 -2.55 10.55
N MET A 101 -7.56 -2.05 10.89
CA MET A 101 -7.91 -1.66 12.25
C MET A 101 -8.40 -2.91 13.01
N PRO A 102 -7.89 -3.21 14.21
CA PRO A 102 -8.37 -4.32 15.02
C PRO A 102 -9.87 -4.22 15.30
N LYS A 103 -10.59 -5.32 15.08
CA LYS A 103 -12.02 -5.43 15.36
C LYS A 103 -12.34 -6.85 15.87
N GLY A 104 -12.33 -7.01 17.19
CA GLY A 104 -12.40 -8.36 17.80
C GLY A 104 -11.23 -9.21 17.34
N ASP A 105 -11.51 -10.39 16.82
CA ASP A 105 -10.50 -11.35 16.34
C ASP A 105 -10.09 -11.15 14.87
N ASP A 106 -10.57 -10.11 14.20
CA ASP A 106 -10.28 -9.83 12.78
C ASP A 106 -9.85 -8.38 12.58
N LEU A 107 -9.56 -8.02 11.35
CA LEU A 107 -9.19 -6.69 10.93
C LEU A 107 -10.31 -6.03 10.11
N LEU A 108 -10.64 -4.80 10.45
CA LEU A 108 -11.51 -3.94 9.67
C LEU A 108 -10.65 -3.10 8.72
N LEU A 109 -10.80 -3.31 7.41
CA LEU A 109 -10.10 -2.46 6.44
C LEU A 109 -10.58 -1.02 6.57
N SER A 110 -9.66 -0.16 6.93
CA SER A 110 -9.87 1.25 7.20
C SER A 110 -8.95 2.08 6.32
N VAL A 111 -9.40 3.28 5.98
CA VAL A 111 -8.59 4.28 5.29
C VAL A 111 -8.54 5.56 6.09
N GLU A 112 -7.35 6.09 6.31
CA GLU A 112 -7.15 7.48 6.71
C GLU A 112 -6.91 8.30 5.44
N ILE A 113 -7.62 9.41 5.31
CA ILE A 113 -7.57 10.29 4.14
C ILE A 113 -7.22 11.70 4.59
N LYS A 114 -6.10 12.20 4.09
CA LYS A 114 -5.82 13.62 4.07
C LYS A 114 -6.53 14.22 2.87
N TYR A 115 -7.49 15.11 3.10
CA TYR A 115 -8.22 15.72 2.01
C TYR A 115 -7.66 17.09 1.63
N ASN A 116 -7.83 17.45 0.37
CA ASN A 116 -7.38 18.73 -0.16
C ASN A 116 -8.39 19.84 0.15
N GLU A 117 -8.13 20.60 1.22
CA GLU A 117 -9.00 21.70 1.65
C GLU A 117 -9.18 22.78 0.58
N LYS A 118 -8.18 23.06 -0.24
CA LYS A 118 -8.25 24.06 -1.29
C LYS A 118 -9.24 23.62 -2.36
N VAL A 119 -9.09 22.41 -2.85
CA VAL A 119 -10.02 21.82 -3.84
C VAL A 119 -11.43 21.69 -3.26
N ALA A 120 -11.56 21.34 -1.99
CA ALA A 120 -12.86 21.28 -1.32
C ALA A 120 -13.56 22.65 -1.29
N LYS A 121 -12.85 23.71 -0.92
CA LYS A 121 -13.38 25.08 -0.90
C LYS A 121 -13.73 25.61 -2.29
N GLU A 122 -12.91 25.28 -3.30
CA GLU A 122 -13.15 25.72 -4.68
C GLU A 122 -14.36 25.02 -5.32
N LYS A 123 -14.43 23.69 -5.20
CA LYS A 123 -15.48 22.89 -5.85
C LYS A 123 -16.79 22.82 -5.06
N TYR A 124 -16.71 22.95 -3.73
CA TYR A 124 -17.83 22.76 -2.82
C TYR A 124 -17.88 23.85 -1.71
N PRO A 125 -17.94 25.14 -2.08
CA PRO A 125 -17.79 26.26 -1.12
C PRO A 125 -18.86 26.31 -0.03
N ASN A 126 -20.02 25.68 -0.27
CA ASN A 126 -21.15 25.68 0.65
C ASN A 126 -21.23 24.44 1.55
N LEU A 127 -20.33 23.46 1.38
CA LEU A 127 -20.34 22.26 2.20
C LEU A 127 -19.48 22.45 3.46
N ASN A 128 -20.03 22.01 4.59
CA ASN A 128 -19.27 21.90 5.84
C ASN A 128 -18.42 20.62 5.85
N GLU A 129 -17.59 20.47 6.88
CA GLU A 129 -16.63 19.36 6.98
C GLU A 129 -17.33 17.97 7.02
N GLU A 130 -18.46 17.88 7.71
CA GLU A 130 -19.23 16.62 7.76
C GLU A 130 -19.85 16.27 6.40
N GLU A 131 -20.25 17.24 5.63
CA GLU A 131 -20.78 17.04 4.27
C GLU A 131 -19.64 16.64 3.30
N ILE A 132 -18.48 17.27 3.41
CA ILE A 132 -17.27 16.86 2.67
C ILE A 132 -16.89 15.42 3.03
N LYS A 133 -16.92 15.07 4.30
CA LYS A 133 -16.65 13.69 4.76
C LYS A 133 -17.63 12.70 4.14
N LYS A 134 -18.92 13.01 4.14
CA LYS A 134 -19.96 12.18 3.49
C LYS A 134 -19.71 12.04 1.99
N LEU A 135 -19.34 13.13 1.33
CA LEU A 135 -19.05 13.14 -0.10
C LEU A 135 -17.86 12.24 -0.43
N ILE A 136 -16.74 12.38 0.29
CA ILE A 136 -15.54 11.54 0.12
C ILE A 136 -15.90 10.07 0.40
N TRP A 137 -16.63 9.80 1.48
CA TRP A 137 -17.05 8.44 1.82
C TRP A 137 -17.91 7.78 0.73
N ASN A 138 -18.80 8.52 0.09
CA ASN A 138 -19.58 7.99 -1.03
C ASN A 138 -18.68 7.67 -2.23
N LYS A 139 -17.67 8.49 -2.52
CA LYS A 139 -16.67 8.20 -3.58
C LYS A 139 -15.83 6.96 -3.24
N VAL A 140 -15.41 6.78 -1.99
CA VAL A 140 -14.72 5.56 -1.53
C VAL A 140 -15.60 4.32 -1.70
N LYS A 141 -16.91 4.43 -1.43
CA LYS A 141 -17.84 3.32 -1.69
C LYS A 141 -17.97 2.99 -3.18
N GLU A 142 -17.92 3.97 -4.06
CA GLU A 142 -17.88 3.73 -5.52
C GLU A 142 -16.57 3.01 -5.91
N THR A 143 -15.44 3.44 -5.36
CA THR A 143 -14.15 2.76 -5.53
C THR A 143 -14.22 1.29 -5.09
N ASN A 144 -14.88 1.00 -3.97
CA ASN A 144 -15.08 -0.38 -3.52
C ASN A 144 -15.74 -1.28 -4.57
N LYS A 145 -16.61 -0.75 -5.44
CA LYS A 145 -17.27 -1.54 -6.49
C LYS A 145 -16.30 -2.11 -7.52
N LEU A 146 -15.11 -1.52 -7.64
CA LEU A 146 -14.03 -1.99 -8.51
C LEU A 146 -13.22 -3.14 -7.87
N LEU A 147 -13.43 -3.41 -6.59
CA LEU A 147 -12.68 -4.37 -5.80
C LEU A 147 -13.50 -5.62 -5.45
N PRO A 148 -12.86 -6.76 -5.22
CA PRO A 148 -13.54 -7.91 -4.60
C PRO A 148 -14.04 -7.56 -3.19
N LYS A 149 -15.17 -8.11 -2.77
CA LYS A 149 -15.82 -7.80 -1.48
C LYS A 149 -14.91 -7.87 -0.24
N TYR A 150 -13.94 -8.77 -0.23
CA TYR A 150 -13.01 -8.92 0.89
C TYR A 150 -11.99 -7.78 1.00
N LYS A 151 -11.80 -6.99 -0.07
CA LYS A 151 -10.96 -5.79 -0.11
C LYS A 151 -11.74 -4.50 0.16
N TYR A 152 -13.04 -4.56 0.46
CA TYR A 152 -13.83 -3.35 0.69
C TYR A 152 -13.31 -2.58 1.90
N ILE A 153 -13.03 -1.30 1.70
CA ILE A 153 -12.80 -0.34 2.77
C ILE A 153 -14.12 -0.14 3.50
N LYS A 154 -14.14 -0.39 4.79
CA LYS A 154 -15.35 -0.39 5.63
C LYS A 154 -15.39 0.74 6.65
N ASN A 155 -14.29 1.45 6.82
CA ASN A 155 -14.17 2.58 7.72
C ASN A 155 -13.29 3.66 7.11
N MET A 156 -13.60 4.93 7.38
CA MET A 156 -12.84 6.08 6.90
C MET A 156 -12.62 7.08 8.02
N ILE A 157 -11.41 7.52 8.15
CA ILE A 157 -10.98 8.61 9.03
C ILE A 157 -10.54 9.75 8.13
N LEU A 158 -11.08 10.95 8.35
CA LEU A 158 -10.69 12.13 7.62
C LEU A 158 -9.72 12.95 8.49
N THR A 159 -8.62 13.38 7.92
CA THR A 159 -7.62 14.21 8.58
C THR A 159 -7.21 15.41 7.73
N LYS A 160 -6.70 16.44 8.38
CA LYS A 160 -6.02 17.59 7.78
C LYS A 160 -4.51 17.55 8.02
N GLU A 161 -4.10 16.66 8.93
CA GLU A 161 -2.70 16.53 9.31
C GLU A 161 -1.91 15.78 8.25
N ASP A 162 -0.65 16.14 8.14
CA ASP A 162 0.31 15.40 7.31
C ASP A 162 0.59 14.02 7.92
N PHE A 163 0.70 13.02 7.06
CA PHE A 163 1.19 11.71 7.48
C PHE A 163 2.64 11.78 7.91
N ILE A 164 3.02 10.93 8.86
CA ILE A 164 4.43 10.76 9.27
C ILE A 164 5.19 10.12 8.10
N LYS A 165 6.16 10.85 7.56
CA LYS A 165 6.90 10.44 6.36
C LYS A 165 8.39 10.26 6.60
N THR A 166 9.00 9.48 5.71
CA THR A 166 10.46 9.41 5.57
C THR A 166 11.00 10.66 4.88
N SER A 167 12.33 10.83 4.86
CA SER A 167 13.00 11.86 4.06
C SER A 167 12.68 11.78 2.56
N THR A 168 12.31 10.59 2.06
CA THR A 168 11.91 10.35 0.68
C THR A 168 10.39 10.45 0.45
N GLN A 169 9.67 11.11 1.36
CA GLN A 169 8.21 11.37 1.30
C GLN A 169 7.33 10.10 1.27
N LYS A 170 7.80 8.97 1.78
CA LYS A 170 7.00 7.75 1.93
C LYS A 170 6.40 7.68 3.33
N ILE A 171 5.12 7.33 3.43
CA ILE A 171 4.40 7.17 4.70
C ILE A 171 5.10 6.10 5.54
N LYS A 172 5.40 6.44 6.80
CA LYS A 172 5.93 5.50 7.80
C LYS A 172 4.78 4.70 8.40
N ARG A 173 4.31 3.70 7.68
CA ARG A 173 3.12 2.91 8.01
C ARG A 173 3.05 2.42 9.45
N PHE A 174 4.19 1.93 9.99
CA PHE A 174 4.25 1.45 11.38
C PHE A 174 4.09 2.56 12.43
N GLU A 175 4.47 3.78 12.10
CA GLU A 175 4.29 4.91 13.01
C GLU A 175 2.87 5.46 12.89
N GLU A 176 2.34 5.52 11.68
CA GLU A 176 1.00 6.02 11.39
C GLU A 176 -0.08 5.12 12.03
N ILE A 177 0.06 3.80 11.90
CA ILE A 177 -0.91 2.84 12.44
C ILE A 177 -1.02 2.90 13.97
N LYS A 178 0.05 3.33 14.69
CA LYS A 178 0.03 3.47 16.16
C LYS A 178 -1.00 4.49 16.65
N LYS A 179 -1.47 5.39 15.80
CA LYS A 179 -2.54 6.34 16.15
C LYS A 179 -3.88 5.64 16.38
N PHE A 180 -4.03 4.38 15.92
CA PHE A 180 -5.31 3.66 15.86
C PHE A 180 -5.33 2.32 16.60
N ILE A 181 -4.18 1.93 17.21
CA ILE A 181 -4.01 0.65 17.90
C ILE A 181 -3.67 0.90 19.37
#